data_c96596523f271f0ba4074b142bf07be1
#
_entry.id   c96596523f271f0ba4074b142bf07be1
#
_cell.length_a   1.000
_cell.length_b   1.000
_cell.length_c   1.000
_cell.angle_alpha   90.00
_cell.angle_beta   90.00
_cell.angle_gamma   90.00
#
_symmetry.space_group_name_H-M   'P 1'
#
loop_
_entity.id
_entity.type
_entity.pdbx_description
1 polymer ?
#
loop_
_entity_poly.entity_id
_entity_poly.type
_entity_poly.pdbx_seq_one_letter_code
_entity_poly.pdbx_strand_id
1 'polypeptide(L)'
;MPRRARRESATGFYHIVSRGLNRENIFGEKREKTRFLNLLKDNLNECNVEIYAYCVMSNHFHLLVKVEKEIMPIFMAKVLGRYAKYYNYKHNRIGYVFENRYNTQCIEDERYFWSCLRYIHMNPVKAKICSNIMQYEHSSMREYTGKRKNREILCEKALKLYEEKFKDGTSIGTFYREKDENVFLDTEEEEYRQYVELAWEILWNMQEQRQLQGLEILQFVESRVQFENAVKEKLGVSKSYVKRIRKQIEGELYTIQKGTG
;
A
#
# COMPACT_ATOMS: atom_id res chain seq x y z
N MET A 1 15.94 -7.31 13.98
CA MET A 1 15.73 -8.41 13.01
C MET A 1 16.48 -8.11 11.74
N PRO A 2 17.12 -9.09 11.06
CA PRO A 2 17.75 -8.88 9.78
C PRO A 2 16.67 -8.46 8.78
N ARG A 3 16.89 -7.35 8.08
CA ARG A 3 15.96 -6.82 7.08
C ARG A 3 16.01 -7.69 5.83
N ARG A 4 14.88 -8.20 5.38
CA ARG A 4 14.81 -8.95 4.11
C ARG A 4 15.21 -8.02 2.95
N ALA A 5 15.96 -8.58 1.99
CA ALA A 5 16.21 -7.92 0.71
C ALA A 5 14.88 -7.68 0.00
N ARG A 6 14.78 -6.57 -0.74
CA ARG A 6 13.60 -6.32 -1.58
C ARG A 6 13.52 -7.37 -2.68
N ARG A 7 12.31 -7.88 -2.89
CA ARG A 7 12.03 -8.76 -4.02
C ARG A 7 12.18 -7.96 -5.31
N GLU A 8 12.64 -8.59 -6.36
CA GLU A 8 12.69 -8.06 -7.71
C GLU A 8 11.39 -8.40 -8.44
N SER A 9 10.80 -7.40 -9.11
CA SER A 9 9.62 -7.60 -9.95
C SER A 9 10.05 -8.07 -11.32
N ALA A 10 9.41 -9.12 -11.83
CA ALA A 10 9.64 -9.61 -13.18
C ALA A 10 9.22 -8.60 -14.27
N THR A 11 8.29 -7.70 -13.96
CA THR A 11 7.79 -6.65 -14.86
C THR A 11 8.53 -5.33 -14.72
N GLY A 12 9.32 -5.15 -13.65
CA GLY A 12 9.92 -3.89 -13.24
C GLY A 12 8.94 -2.91 -12.61
N PHE A 13 7.66 -3.27 -12.43
CA PHE A 13 6.66 -2.44 -11.77
C PHE A 13 6.62 -2.66 -10.27
N TYR A 14 6.52 -1.56 -9.54
CA TYR A 14 6.44 -1.56 -8.08
C TYR A 14 5.40 -0.58 -7.57
N HIS A 15 4.64 -1.00 -6.58
CA HIS A 15 3.90 -0.11 -5.70
C HIS A 15 4.82 0.30 -4.55
N ILE A 16 5.03 1.61 -4.37
CA ILE A 16 5.88 2.17 -3.33
C ILE A 16 5.03 2.99 -2.36
N VAL A 17 5.22 2.75 -1.07
CA VAL A 17 4.54 3.47 0.02
C VAL A 17 5.55 3.92 1.07
N SER A 18 5.37 5.12 1.61
CA SER A 18 6.08 5.56 2.81
C SER A 18 5.24 6.57 3.58
N ARG A 19 5.40 6.59 4.89
CA ARG A 19 4.61 7.46 5.77
C ARG A 19 5.46 8.19 6.79
N GLY A 20 4.86 9.22 7.38
CA GLY A 20 5.44 9.99 8.47
C GLY A 20 5.67 9.16 9.73
N LEU A 21 6.73 9.50 10.46
CA LEU A 21 7.03 8.90 11.76
C LEU A 21 5.82 9.06 12.68
N ASN A 22 5.46 7.99 13.39
CA ASN A 22 4.29 7.96 14.28
C ASN A 22 2.99 8.43 13.60
N ARG A 23 2.85 8.22 12.29
CA ARG A 23 1.71 8.67 11.46
C ARG A 23 1.52 10.21 11.42
N GLU A 24 2.58 10.96 11.72
CA GLU A 24 2.54 12.43 11.62
C GLU A 24 2.11 12.89 10.23
N ASN A 25 1.37 13.99 10.18
CA ASN A 25 0.91 14.63 8.96
C ASN A 25 2.04 15.40 8.26
N ILE A 26 3.05 14.67 7.78
CA ILE A 26 4.23 15.23 7.10
C ILE A 26 3.90 15.92 5.76
N PHE A 27 2.70 15.73 5.25
CA PHE A 27 2.14 16.38 4.07
C PHE A 27 0.82 17.11 4.42
N GLY A 28 0.72 17.69 5.61
CA GLY A 28 -0.49 18.36 6.10
C GLY A 28 -0.92 19.52 5.23
N GLU A 29 0.03 20.32 4.76
CA GLU A 29 -0.22 21.49 3.95
C GLU A 29 -0.13 21.22 2.43
N LYS A 30 -0.86 22.01 1.64
CA LYS A 30 -0.79 21.98 0.16
C LYS A 30 0.63 22.22 -0.36
N ARG A 31 1.39 23.10 0.29
CA ARG A 31 2.80 23.40 -0.05
C ARG A 31 3.71 22.20 0.09
N GLU A 32 3.50 21.39 1.12
CA GLU A 32 4.28 20.18 1.43
C GLU A 32 4.05 19.11 0.35
N LYS A 33 2.78 18.83 0.04
CA LYS A 33 2.42 17.92 -1.05
C LYS A 33 3.01 18.38 -2.38
N THR A 34 2.89 19.67 -2.66
CA THR A 34 3.46 20.30 -3.86
C THR A 34 4.98 20.15 -3.92
N ARG A 35 5.67 20.40 -2.78
CA ARG A 35 7.13 20.25 -2.69
C ARG A 35 7.56 18.80 -2.96
N PHE A 36 6.84 17.83 -2.38
CA PHE A 36 7.12 16.43 -2.60
C PHE A 36 6.96 16.04 -4.07
N LEU A 37 5.87 16.46 -4.71
CA LEU A 37 5.62 16.20 -6.13
C LEU A 37 6.69 16.84 -7.04
N ASN A 38 7.17 18.04 -6.71
CA ASN A 38 8.28 18.66 -7.44
C ASN A 38 9.57 17.85 -7.28
N LEU A 39 9.86 17.35 -6.07
CA LEU A 39 11.03 16.50 -5.85
C LEU A 39 10.96 15.17 -6.61
N LEU A 40 9.77 14.59 -6.77
CA LEU A 40 9.59 13.44 -7.67
C LEU A 40 9.98 13.86 -9.09
N LYS A 41 9.34 14.88 -9.65
CA LYS A 41 9.58 15.36 -11.01
C LYS A 41 11.06 15.65 -11.28
N ASP A 42 11.72 16.37 -10.38
CA ASP A 42 13.12 16.80 -10.52
C ASP A 42 14.12 15.63 -10.63
N ASN A 43 13.73 14.43 -10.17
CA ASN A 43 14.62 13.26 -10.15
C ASN A 43 14.22 12.15 -11.13
N LEU A 44 13.09 12.28 -11.86
CA LEU A 44 12.62 11.23 -12.79
C LEU A 44 13.63 10.92 -13.88
N ASN A 45 14.07 11.95 -14.61
CA ASN A 45 14.96 11.79 -15.76
C ASN A 45 16.35 11.32 -15.34
N GLU A 46 16.88 11.87 -14.24
CA GLU A 46 18.20 11.51 -13.72
C GLU A 46 18.28 10.03 -13.29
N CYS A 47 17.16 9.50 -12.75
CA CYS A 47 17.09 8.14 -12.27
C CYS A 47 16.39 7.18 -13.25
N ASN A 48 15.99 7.63 -14.45
CA ASN A 48 15.24 6.82 -15.40
C ASN A 48 14.04 6.08 -14.75
N VAL A 49 13.23 6.83 -13.98
CA VAL A 49 12.02 6.31 -13.31
C VAL A 49 10.78 6.75 -14.06
N GLU A 50 9.91 5.81 -14.39
CA GLU A 50 8.62 6.08 -15.00
C GLU A 50 7.53 5.99 -13.93
N ILE A 51 6.74 7.05 -13.72
CA ILE A 51 5.60 7.04 -12.78
C ILE A 51 4.31 6.80 -13.57
N TYR A 52 3.52 5.83 -13.11
CA TYR A 52 2.23 5.45 -13.69
C TYR A 52 1.05 5.89 -12.83
N ALA A 53 1.19 5.95 -11.52
CA ALA A 53 0.20 6.57 -10.65
C ALA A 53 0.86 7.12 -9.39
N TYR A 54 0.23 8.14 -8.78
CA TYR A 54 0.60 8.64 -7.47
C TYR A 54 -0.59 9.21 -6.73
N CYS A 55 -0.49 9.19 -5.39
CA CYS A 55 -1.36 9.93 -4.49
C CYS A 55 -0.57 10.34 -3.25
N VAL A 56 -0.59 11.64 -2.91
CA VAL A 56 0.07 12.18 -1.71
C VAL A 56 -1.00 12.55 -0.70
N MET A 57 -1.17 11.71 0.32
CA MET A 57 -2.10 11.91 1.43
C MET A 57 -1.50 12.88 2.47
N SER A 58 -2.15 13.08 3.61
CA SER A 58 -1.62 13.99 4.65
C SER A 58 -0.42 13.41 5.40
N ASN A 59 -0.36 12.11 5.60
CA ASN A 59 0.69 11.46 6.39
C ASN A 59 1.50 10.40 5.62
N HIS A 60 1.12 10.07 4.39
CA HIS A 60 1.78 9.07 3.55
C HIS A 60 1.59 9.36 2.06
N PHE A 61 2.30 8.62 1.22
CA PHE A 61 2.11 8.66 -0.23
C PHE A 61 2.16 7.26 -0.84
N HIS A 62 1.57 7.14 -2.02
CA HIS A 62 1.61 5.97 -2.88
C HIS A 62 2.19 6.34 -4.23
N LEU A 63 3.03 5.47 -4.80
CA LEU A 63 3.52 5.55 -6.17
C LEU A 63 3.39 4.19 -6.85
N LEU A 64 2.92 4.19 -8.09
CA LEU A 64 3.07 3.06 -9.01
C LEU A 64 4.14 3.45 -10.02
N VAL A 65 5.27 2.76 -9.98
CA VAL A 65 6.45 3.10 -10.77
C VAL A 65 6.96 1.91 -11.56
N LYS A 66 7.61 2.19 -12.69
CA LYS A 66 8.49 1.26 -13.37
C LYS A 66 9.93 1.74 -13.21
N VAL A 67 10.79 0.89 -12.65
CA VAL A 67 12.18 1.23 -12.32
C VAL A 67 13.00 -0.03 -12.13
N GLU A 68 14.29 0.03 -12.44
CA GLU A 68 15.23 -1.03 -12.09
C GLU A 68 15.41 -1.10 -10.57
N LYS A 69 15.52 -2.33 -10.05
CA LYS A 69 15.61 -2.61 -8.61
C LYS A 69 16.77 -1.87 -7.93
N GLU A 70 17.91 -1.75 -8.62
CA GLU A 70 19.13 -1.09 -8.14
C GLU A 70 19.00 0.43 -8.11
N ILE A 71 18.22 1.01 -9.02
CA ILE A 71 18.00 2.45 -9.14
C ILE A 71 16.95 2.95 -8.14
N MET A 72 15.95 2.13 -7.83
CA MET A 72 14.88 2.50 -6.90
C MET A 72 15.38 3.04 -5.55
N PRO A 73 16.36 2.42 -4.85
CA PRO A 73 16.90 2.98 -3.60
C PRO A 73 17.54 4.34 -3.78
N ILE A 74 18.23 4.58 -4.90
CA ILE A 74 18.90 5.85 -5.21
C ILE A 74 17.85 6.95 -5.40
N PHE A 75 16.85 6.69 -6.24
CA PHE A 75 15.73 7.61 -6.47
C PHE A 75 15.02 7.98 -5.18
N MET A 76 14.60 6.97 -4.39
CA MET A 76 13.88 7.20 -3.16
C MET A 76 14.74 7.92 -2.10
N ALA A 77 16.04 7.62 -2.00
CA ALA A 77 16.95 8.32 -1.08
C ALA A 77 17.05 9.81 -1.44
N LYS A 78 17.15 10.15 -2.74
CA LYS A 78 17.18 11.55 -3.20
C LYS A 78 15.88 12.28 -2.86
N VAL A 79 14.73 11.68 -3.17
CA VAL A 79 13.41 12.29 -2.95
C VAL A 79 13.12 12.44 -1.46
N LEU A 80 13.19 11.34 -0.70
CA LEU A 80 12.85 11.34 0.72
C LEU A 80 13.84 12.15 1.55
N GLY A 81 15.14 12.07 1.25
CA GLY A 81 16.18 12.83 1.95
C GLY A 81 16.05 14.34 1.74
N ARG A 82 15.79 14.79 0.50
CA ARG A 82 15.54 16.21 0.21
C ARG A 82 14.24 16.70 0.84
N TYR A 83 13.19 15.85 0.84
CA TYR A 83 11.93 16.19 1.50
C TYR A 83 12.10 16.30 3.01
N ALA A 84 12.77 15.35 3.65
CA ALA A 84 13.02 15.37 5.09
C ALA A 84 13.79 16.63 5.54
N LYS A 85 14.81 17.05 4.77
CA LYS A 85 15.53 18.31 5.02
C LYS A 85 14.60 19.53 4.95
N TYR A 86 13.76 19.58 3.88
CA TYR A 86 12.78 20.67 3.73
C TYR A 86 11.78 20.71 4.89
N TYR A 87 11.20 19.54 5.25
CA TYR A 87 10.20 19.43 6.30
C TYR A 87 10.78 19.83 7.66
N ASN A 88 11.95 19.29 8.02
CA ASN A 88 12.63 19.62 9.27
C ASN A 88 12.99 21.11 9.37
N TYR A 89 13.51 21.70 8.30
CA TYR A 89 13.80 23.13 8.24
C TYR A 89 12.53 23.98 8.44
N LYS A 90 11.45 23.64 7.70
CA LYS A 90 10.19 24.38 7.76
C LYS A 90 9.53 24.33 9.15
N HIS A 91 9.62 23.20 9.82
CA HIS A 91 8.97 22.94 11.12
C HIS A 91 9.91 23.09 12.31
N ASN A 92 11.13 23.58 12.09
CA ASN A 92 12.18 23.73 13.13
C ASN A 92 12.39 22.42 13.92
N ARG A 93 12.49 21.28 13.20
CA ARG A 93 12.62 19.92 13.75
C ARG A 93 13.97 19.30 13.45
N ILE A 94 14.34 18.33 14.29
CA ILE A 94 15.52 17.47 14.11
C ILE A 94 15.04 16.01 14.13
N GLY A 95 15.73 15.13 13.40
CA GLY A 95 15.48 13.69 13.41
C GLY A 95 14.73 13.17 12.19
N TYR A 96 14.20 11.96 12.32
CA TYR A 96 13.54 11.26 11.22
C TYR A 96 12.16 11.87 10.93
N VAL A 97 11.85 12.01 9.64
CA VAL A 97 10.55 12.46 9.14
C VAL A 97 9.70 11.26 8.73
N PHE A 98 10.32 10.27 8.10
CA PHE A 98 9.67 9.03 7.69
C PHE A 98 9.89 7.93 8.74
N GLU A 99 8.86 7.11 8.98
CA GLU A 99 8.86 6.09 10.03
C GLU A 99 9.92 4.99 9.81
N ASN A 100 10.01 4.53 8.58
CA ASN A 100 10.93 3.47 8.17
C ASN A 100 11.46 3.75 6.75
N ARG A 101 12.18 2.78 6.20
CA ARG A 101 12.39 2.76 4.76
C ARG A 101 11.03 2.57 4.09
N TYR A 102 10.86 3.17 2.90
CA TYR A 102 9.69 2.94 2.08
C TYR A 102 9.43 1.43 1.86
N ASN A 103 8.18 1.03 1.84
CA ASN A 103 7.72 -0.32 1.49
C ASN A 103 7.57 -0.46 -0.01
N THR A 104 7.77 -1.68 -0.52
CA THR A 104 7.62 -2.00 -1.94
C THR A 104 6.86 -3.29 -2.12
N GLN A 105 5.96 -3.31 -3.08
CA GLN A 105 5.22 -4.48 -3.52
C GLN A 105 5.43 -4.65 -5.02
N CYS A 106 5.85 -5.85 -5.45
CA CYS A 106 6.03 -6.16 -6.86
C CYS A 106 4.67 -6.27 -7.54
N ILE A 107 4.53 -5.67 -8.72
CA ILE A 107 3.34 -5.78 -9.57
C ILE A 107 3.71 -6.70 -10.73
N GLU A 108 3.21 -7.93 -10.72
CA GLU A 108 3.71 -9.00 -11.59
C GLU A 108 2.84 -9.26 -12.82
N ASP A 109 1.64 -8.69 -12.87
CA ASP A 109 0.72 -8.85 -13.99
C ASP A 109 -0.14 -7.61 -14.26
N GLU A 110 -0.81 -7.60 -15.42
CA GLU A 110 -1.63 -6.48 -15.86
C GLU A 110 -2.86 -6.27 -14.96
N ARG A 111 -3.52 -7.34 -14.50
CA ARG A 111 -4.69 -7.22 -13.62
C ARG A 111 -4.29 -6.53 -12.32
N TYR A 112 -3.15 -6.91 -11.77
CA TYR A 112 -2.61 -6.29 -10.55
C TYR A 112 -2.18 -4.85 -10.78
N PHE A 113 -1.62 -4.51 -11.94
CA PHE A 113 -1.29 -3.15 -12.32
C PHE A 113 -2.54 -2.24 -12.30
N TRP A 114 -3.62 -2.64 -12.94
CA TRP A 114 -4.85 -1.86 -12.98
C TRP A 114 -5.54 -1.75 -11.61
N SER A 115 -5.54 -2.82 -10.83
CA SER A 115 -6.00 -2.79 -9.44
C SER A 115 -5.18 -1.81 -8.59
N CYS A 116 -3.85 -1.81 -8.73
CA CYS A 116 -2.96 -0.89 -8.01
C CYS A 116 -3.21 0.57 -8.39
N LEU A 117 -3.35 0.86 -9.68
CA LEU A 117 -3.68 2.20 -10.18
C LEU A 117 -5.01 2.70 -9.59
N ARG A 118 -6.06 1.86 -9.66
CA ARG A 118 -7.36 2.14 -9.06
C ARG A 118 -7.26 2.39 -7.57
N TYR A 119 -6.58 1.50 -6.84
CA TYR A 119 -6.35 1.61 -5.42
C TYR A 119 -5.71 2.95 -5.04
N ILE A 120 -4.62 3.36 -5.72
CA ILE A 120 -3.92 4.63 -5.49
C ILE A 120 -4.87 5.83 -5.67
N HIS A 121 -5.66 5.84 -6.73
CA HIS A 121 -6.61 6.92 -6.98
C HIS A 121 -7.78 6.95 -5.99
N MET A 122 -8.20 5.79 -5.48
CA MET A 122 -9.31 5.68 -4.53
C MET A 122 -8.93 6.02 -3.08
N ASN A 123 -7.64 6.12 -2.75
CA ASN A 123 -7.17 6.40 -1.39
C ASN A 123 -7.86 7.62 -0.73
N PRO A 124 -7.93 8.81 -1.37
CA PRO A 124 -8.58 9.97 -0.76
C PRO A 124 -10.10 9.80 -0.59
N VAL A 125 -10.74 8.99 -1.43
CA VAL A 125 -12.18 8.68 -1.30
C VAL A 125 -12.41 7.69 -0.16
N LYS A 126 -11.61 6.63 -0.06
CA LYS A 126 -11.65 5.67 1.06
C LYS A 126 -11.38 6.37 2.40
N ALA A 127 -10.47 7.32 2.43
CA ALA A 127 -10.18 8.17 3.60
C ALA A 127 -11.24 9.26 3.86
N LYS A 128 -12.33 9.33 3.06
CA LYS A 128 -13.41 10.32 3.17
C LYS A 128 -12.93 11.79 3.08
N ILE A 129 -11.81 12.03 2.44
CA ILE A 129 -11.27 13.38 2.19
C ILE A 129 -12.05 14.08 1.06
N CYS A 130 -12.50 13.29 0.10
CA CYS A 130 -13.34 13.75 -1.01
C CYS A 130 -14.36 12.66 -1.38
N SER A 131 -15.41 13.04 -2.10
CA SER A 131 -16.46 12.12 -2.57
C SER A 131 -16.15 11.52 -3.95
N ASN A 132 -15.19 12.11 -4.68
CA ASN A 132 -14.85 11.69 -6.04
C ASN A 132 -13.33 11.82 -6.27
N ILE A 133 -12.75 10.85 -6.96
CA ILE A 133 -11.31 10.77 -7.29
C ILE A 133 -10.79 12.01 -8.03
N MET A 134 -11.67 12.70 -8.78
CA MET A 134 -11.33 13.91 -9.54
C MET A 134 -11.16 15.17 -8.67
N GLN A 135 -11.64 15.13 -7.45
CA GLN A 135 -11.60 16.29 -6.54
C GLN A 135 -10.25 16.42 -5.85
N TYR A 136 -9.52 15.32 -5.69
CA TYR A 136 -8.26 15.34 -4.96
C TYR A 136 -7.10 15.86 -5.81
N GLU A 137 -6.56 17.02 -5.42
CA GLU A 137 -5.58 17.77 -6.21
C GLU A 137 -4.19 17.09 -6.29
N HIS A 138 -3.82 16.30 -5.27
CA HIS A 138 -2.51 15.68 -5.15
C HIS A 138 -2.49 14.19 -5.55
N SER A 139 -3.34 13.84 -6.51
CA SER A 139 -3.41 12.55 -7.16
C SER A 139 -3.14 12.68 -8.65
N SER A 140 -2.56 11.65 -9.25
CA SER A 140 -2.31 11.57 -10.70
C SER A 140 -3.59 11.54 -11.54
N MET A 141 -4.76 11.29 -10.94
CA MET A 141 -6.03 11.29 -11.66
C MET A 141 -6.28 12.58 -12.46
N ARG A 142 -5.82 13.71 -11.95
CA ARG A 142 -5.96 15.00 -12.65
C ARG A 142 -5.05 15.14 -13.86
N GLU A 143 -3.92 14.43 -13.92
CA GLU A 143 -3.07 14.37 -15.12
C GLU A 143 -3.72 13.49 -16.19
N TYR A 144 -4.26 12.34 -15.82
CA TYR A 144 -5.00 11.46 -16.72
C TYR A 144 -6.21 12.14 -17.40
N THR A 145 -6.80 13.12 -16.74
CA THR A 145 -7.99 13.84 -17.26
C THR A 145 -7.66 15.20 -17.90
N GLY A 146 -6.38 15.52 -18.07
CA GLY A 146 -5.96 16.80 -18.64
C GLY A 146 -6.29 18.05 -17.80
N LYS A 147 -6.78 17.86 -16.55
CA LYS A 147 -7.14 18.97 -15.65
C LYS A 147 -5.94 19.62 -14.95
N ARG A 148 -4.75 19.06 -15.09
CA ARG A 148 -3.53 19.58 -14.48
C ARG A 148 -2.64 20.20 -15.55
N LYS A 149 -2.65 21.52 -15.61
CA LYS A 149 -1.70 22.28 -16.43
C LYS A 149 -0.38 22.42 -15.64
N ASN A 150 0.77 22.11 -16.25
CA ASN A 150 2.15 22.40 -15.79
C ASN A 150 2.82 21.43 -14.79
N ARG A 151 2.34 20.22 -14.56
CA ARG A 151 3.10 19.23 -13.77
C ARG A 151 2.94 17.83 -14.34
N GLU A 152 3.74 17.52 -15.33
CA GLU A 152 3.82 16.19 -15.92
C GLU A 152 4.77 15.34 -15.06
N ILE A 153 4.17 14.54 -14.18
CA ILE A 153 4.87 13.53 -13.38
C ILE A 153 4.66 12.16 -13.98
N LEU A 154 3.48 11.94 -14.60
CA LEU A 154 3.20 10.72 -15.32
C LEU A 154 4.06 10.63 -16.59
N CYS A 155 4.59 9.44 -16.88
CA CYS A 155 5.24 9.18 -18.14
C CYS A 155 4.22 9.11 -19.29
N GLU A 156 4.64 9.40 -20.52
CA GLU A 156 3.77 9.31 -21.71
C GLU A 156 3.14 7.92 -21.89
N LYS A 157 3.89 6.87 -21.56
CA LYS A 157 3.38 5.48 -21.62
C LYS A 157 2.19 5.27 -20.70
N ALA A 158 2.18 5.90 -19.52
CA ALA A 158 1.05 5.83 -18.60
C ALA A 158 -0.21 6.42 -19.20
N LEU A 159 -0.10 7.60 -19.82
CA LEU A 159 -1.23 8.27 -20.46
C LEU A 159 -1.78 7.42 -21.63
N LYS A 160 -0.90 6.90 -22.50
CA LYS A 160 -1.29 6.03 -23.62
C LYS A 160 -2.00 4.76 -23.15
N LEU A 161 -1.45 4.08 -22.14
CA LEU A 161 -2.07 2.87 -21.58
C LEU A 161 -3.46 3.16 -21.00
N TYR A 162 -3.63 4.30 -20.35
CA TYR A 162 -4.92 4.70 -19.79
C TYR A 162 -5.94 5.02 -20.89
N GLU A 163 -5.54 5.75 -21.93
CA GLU A 163 -6.38 6.04 -23.10
C GLU A 163 -6.79 4.74 -23.81
N GLU A 164 -5.87 3.82 -24.05
CA GLU A 164 -6.14 2.52 -24.66
C GLU A 164 -7.12 1.69 -23.81
N LYS A 165 -6.94 1.64 -22.51
CA LYS A 165 -7.80 0.89 -21.57
C LYS A 165 -9.26 1.33 -21.62
N PHE A 166 -9.51 2.62 -21.79
CA PHE A 166 -10.85 3.20 -21.76
C PHE A 166 -11.40 3.60 -23.14
N LYS A 167 -10.71 3.26 -24.22
CA LYS A 167 -11.09 3.59 -25.60
C LYS A 167 -12.39 2.93 -26.04
N ASP A 168 -12.62 1.67 -25.66
CA ASP A 168 -13.72 0.82 -26.12
C ASP A 168 -15.00 0.98 -25.30
N GLY A 169 -15.24 2.15 -24.69
CA GLY A 169 -16.47 2.42 -23.96
C GLY A 169 -16.53 1.80 -22.56
N THR A 170 -15.45 1.19 -22.07
CA THR A 170 -15.36 0.78 -20.66
C THR A 170 -15.53 2.00 -19.79
N SER A 171 -16.63 2.04 -19.03
CA SER A 171 -16.92 3.20 -18.18
C SER A 171 -15.84 3.34 -17.11
N ILE A 172 -15.12 4.47 -17.10
CA ILE A 172 -14.19 4.84 -16.04
C ILE A 172 -14.88 4.71 -14.67
N GLY A 173 -16.17 5.11 -14.59
CA GLY A 173 -16.96 4.98 -13.37
C GLY A 173 -17.16 3.54 -12.92
N THR A 174 -17.37 2.60 -13.85
CA THR A 174 -17.47 1.16 -13.53
C THR A 174 -16.14 0.64 -13.02
N PHE A 175 -15.04 0.93 -13.71
CA PHE A 175 -13.69 0.53 -13.30
C PHE A 175 -13.37 0.97 -11.86
N TYR A 176 -13.67 2.21 -11.47
CA TYR A 176 -13.40 2.70 -10.11
C TYR A 176 -14.41 2.23 -9.04
N ARG A 177 -15.52 1.57 -9.42
CA ARG A 177 -16.47 0.93 -8.49
C ARG A 177 -16.20 -0.54 -8.24
N GLU A 178 -15.39 -1.18 -9.09
CA GLU A 178 -15.00 -2.58 -8.88
C GLU A 178 -14.31 -2.75 -7.53
N LYS A 179 -14.62 -3.86 -6.86
CA LYS A 179 -13.91 -4.25 -5.64
C LYS A 179 -12.54 -4.82 -5.99
N ASP A 180 -11.53 -4.37 -5.27
CA ASP A 180 -10.20 -4.96 -5.39
C ASP A 180 -10.17 -6.30 -4.66
N GLU A 181 -9.73 -7.35 -5.37
CA GLU A 181 -9.41 -8.65 -4.76
C GLU A 181 -7.96 -8.69 -4.25
N ASN A 182 -7.15 -7.70 -4.64
CA ASN A 182 -5.76 -7.59 -4.25
C ASN A 182 -5.61 -6.79 -2.96
N VAL A 183 -4.69 -7.25 -2.15
CA VAL A 183 -4.32 -6.62 -0.89
C VAL A 183 -3.20 -5.61 -1.15
N PHE A 184 -3.49 -4.32 -0.97
CA PHE A 184 -2.52 -3.24 -1.07
C PHE A 184 -2.15 -2.75 0.33
N LEU A 185 -0.85 -2.72 0.58
CA LEU A 185 -0.30 -2.51 1.91
C LEU A 185 0.10 -1.05 2.11
N ASP A 186 -0.69 -0.34 2.90
CA ASP A 186 -0.37 1.03 3.25
C ASP A 186 0.59 1.10 4.43
N THR A 187 0.55 0.08 5.29
CA THR A 187 1.36 0.04 6.50
C THR A 187 1.53 -1.40 6.99
N GLU A 188 2.56 -1.66 7.82
CA GLU A 188 2.72 -2.94 8.51
C GLU A 188 1.47 -3.35 9.33
N GLU A 189 0.71 -2.38 9.83
CA GLU A 189 -0.51 -2.64 10.60
C GLU A 189 -1.70 -3.02 9.72
N GLU A 190 -1.79 -2.41 8.52
CA GLU A 190 -2.84 -2.74 7.55
C GLU A 190 -2.59 -4.12 6.95
N GLU A 191 -1.33 -4.42 6.62
CA GLU A 191 -0.86 -5.76 6.28
C GLU A 191 -1.18 -6.76 7.39
N TYR A 192 -0.82 -6.40 8.62
CA TYR A 192 -1.06 -7.26 9.76
C TYR A 192 -2.56 -7.51 9.99
N ARG A 193 -3.40 -6.48 9.86
CA ARG A 193 -4.86 -6.59 9.99
C ARG A 193 -5.45 -7.51 8.94
N GLN A 194 -5.04 -7.35 7.68
CA GLN A 194 -5.48 -8.22 6.59
C GLN A 194 -5.00 -9.66 6.77
N TYR A 195 -3.79 -9.86 7.27
CA TYR A 195 -3.30 -11.19 7.60
C TYR A 195 -4.09 -11.83 8.75
N VAL A 196 -4.54 -11.04 9.71
CA VAL A 196 -5.44 -11.51 10.77
C VAL A 196 -6.81 -11.88 10.18
N GLU A 197 -7.38 -11.07 9.28
CA GLU A 197 -8.65 -11.36 8.59
C GLU A 197 -8.56 -12.66 7.77
N LEU A 198 -7.51 -12.83 6.96
CA LEU A 198 -7.28 -14.07 6.22
C LEU A 198 -7.06 -15.29 7.13
N ALA A 199 -6.42 -15.10 8.26
CA ALA A 199 -6.25 -16.17 9.24
C ALA A 199 -7.57 -16.52 9.93
N TRP A 200 -8.47 -15.56 10.13
CA TRP A 200 -9.85 -15.81 10.57
C TRP A 200 -10.63 -16.66 9.56
N GLU A 201 -10.54 -16.37 8.27
CA GLU A 201 -11.17 -17.18 7.22
C GLU A 201 -10.68 -18.65 7.25
N ILE A 202 -9.36 -18.84 7.42
CA ILE A 202 -8.78 -20.18 7.57
C ILE A 202 -9.36 -20.88 8.82
N LEU A 203 -9.46 -20.18 9.94
CA LEU A 203 -10.01 -20.73 11.17
C LEU A 203 -11.48 -21.12 11.01
N TRP A 204 -12.31 -20.28 10.39
CA TRP A 204 -13.72 -20.59 10.14
C TRP A 204 -13.90 -21.80 9.22
N ASN A 205 -13.11 -21.91 8.15
CA ASN A 205 -13.14 -23.09 7.28
C ASN A 205 -12.75 -24.38 8.07
N MET A 206 -11.80 -24.29 8.98
CA MET A 206 -11.41 -25.42 9.83
C MET A 206 -12.51 -25.76 10.86
N GLN A 207 -13.24 -24.76 11.38
CA GLN A 207 -14.38 -24.99 12.29
C GLN A 207 -15.51 -25.75 11.59
N GLU A 208 -15.88 -25.34 10.37
CA GLU A 208 -16.90 -26.03 9.57
C GLU A 208 -16.52 -27.48 9.25
N GLN A 209 -15.26 -27.70 8.86
CA GLN A 209 -14.79 -29.05 8.51
C GLN A 209 -14.69 -29.99 9.71
N ARG A 210 -14.39 -29.48 10.89
CA ARG A 210 -14.12 -30.31 12.08
C ARG A 210 -15.23 -30.30 13.13
N GLN A 211 -16.24 -29.44 12.95
CA GLN A 211 -17.31 -29.20 13.94
C GLN A 211 -16.76 -28.82 15.35
N LEU A 212 -15.60 -28.12 15.39
CA LEU A 212 -14.96 -27.65 16.61
C LEU A 212 -15.12 -26.13 16.75
N GLN A 213 -15.12 -25.64 17.97
CA GLN A 213 -15.06 -24.19 18.22
C GLN A 213 -13.67 -23.63 17.91
N GLY A 214 -13.56 -22.35 17.51
CA GLY A 214 -12.29 -21.74 17.12
C GLY A 214 -11.22 -21.81 18.21
N LEU A 215 -11.61 -21.65 19.47
CA LEU A 215 -10.71 -21.75 20.62
C LEU A 215 -10.17 -23.19 20.79
N GLU A 216 -11.00 -24.20 20.59
CA GLU A 216 -10.59 -25.61 20.68
C GLU A 216 -9.56 -25.96 19.61
N ILE A 217 -9.76 -25.45 18.37
CA ILE A 217 -8.78 -25.64 17.28
C ILE A 217 -7.42 -25.07 17.67
N LEU A 218 -7.40 -23.91 18.31
CA LEU A 218 -6.15 -23.24 18.68
C LEU A 218 -5.50 -23.81 19.96
N GLN A 219 -6.27 -24.47 20.82
CA GLN A 219 -5.78 -25.11 22.05
C GLN A 219 -5.18 -26.51 21.82
N PHE A 220 -5.79 -27.32 20.96
CA PHE A 220 -5.25 -28.65 20.64
C PHE A 220 -4.01 -28.55 19.77
N VAL A 221 -2.95 -29.25 20.15
CA VAL A 221 -1.63 -29.13 19.50
C VAL A 221 -1.69 -29.45 18.03
N GLU A 222 -2.38 -30.53 17.65
CA GLU A 222 -2.44 -30.99 16.25
C GLU A 222 -3.18 -30.01 15.35
N SER A 223 -4.39 -29.58 15.72
CA SER A 223 -5.19 -28.62 14.94
C SER A 223 -4.55 -27.22 14.90
N ARG A 224 -3.92 -26.80 16.00
CA ARG A 224 -3.14 -25.57 16.03
C ARG A 224 -1.96 -25.59 15.04
N VAL A 225 -1.22 -26.71 14.98
CA VAL A 225 -0.10 -26.84 14.03
C VAL A 225 -0.61 -26.80 12.59
N GLN A 226 -1.74 -27.45 12.30
CA GLN A 226 -2.36 -27.39 10.98
C GLN A 226 -2.81 -25.97 10.63
N PHE A 227 -3.45 -25.26 11.55
CA PHE A 227 -3.80 -23.84 11.38
C PHE A 227 -2.55 -22.98 11.11
N GLU A 228 -1.51 -23.11 11.96
CA GLU A 228 -0.26 -22.35 11.78
C GLU A 228 0.41 -22.63 10.45
N ASN A 229 0.40 -23.88 9.97
CA ASN A 229 0.95 -24.23 8.66
C ASN A 229 0.11 -23.67 7.52
N ALA A 230 -1.22 -23.76 7.58
CA ALA A 230 -2.11 -23.19 6.56
C ALA A 230 -1.95 -21.65 6.46
N VAL A 231 -1.90 -20.96 7.59
CA VAL A 231 -1.63 -19.51 7.63
C VAL A 231 -0.26 -19.18 7.06
N LYS A 232 0.77 -19.96 7.43
CA LYS A 232 2.13 -19.76 6.92
C LYS A 232 2.22 -19.93 5.42
N GLU A 233 1.60 -20.98 4.88
CA GLU A 233 1.57 -21.27 3.45
C GLU A 233 0.81 -20.20 2.68
N LYS A 234 -0.39 -19.82 3.14
CA LYS A 234 -1.24 -18.81 2.50
C LYS A 234 -0.60 -17.43 2.47
N LEU A 235 0.06 -17.03 3.57
CA LEU A 235 0.58 -15.67 3.73
C LEU A 235 2.09 -15.55 3.42
N GLY A 236 2.82 -16.65 3.28
CA GLY A 236 4.27 -16.63 3.03
C GLY A 236 5.11 -15.99 4.16
N VAL A 237 4.58 -15.93 5.39
CA VAL A 237 5.22 -15.24 6.53
C VAL A 237 6.04 -16.18 7.41
N SER A 238 6.87 -15.62 8.32
CA SER A 238 7.68 -16.39 9.25
C SER A 238 6.83 -17.06 10.34
N LYS A 239 7.34 -18.16 10.93
CA LYS A 239 6.67 -18.82 12.08
C LYS A 239 6.41 -17.87 13.26
N SER A 240 7.31 -16.93 13.53
CA SER A 240 7.13 -15.95 14.61
C SER A 240 5.97 -14.98 14.30
N TYR A 241 5.78 -14.64 13.04
CA TYR A 241 4.69 -13.79 12.59
C TYR A 241 3.33 -14.51 12.69
N VAL A 242 3.28 -15.79 12.27
CA VAL A 242 2.09 -16.64 12.43
C VAL A 242 1.69 -16.78 13.89
N LYS A 243 2.65 -17.00 14.80
CA LYS A 243 2.39 -17.05 16.25
C LYS A 243 1.81 -15.74 16.80
N ARG A 244 2.25 -14.59 16.26
CA ARG A 244 1.70 -13.29 16.65
C ARG A 244 0.24 -13.16 16.20
N ILE A 245 -0.09 -13.55 14.95
CA ILE A 245 -1.46 -13.57 14.42
C ILE A 245 -2.34 -14.49 15.27
N ARG A 246 -1.91 -15.73 15.52
CA ARG A 246 -2.64 -16.68 16.35
C ARG A 246 -2.97 -16.13 17.72
N LYS A 247 -1.99 -15.54 18.41
CA LYS A 247 -2.21 -14.94 19.76
C LYS A 247 -3.25 -13.81 19.74
N GLN A 248 -3.29 -13.02 18.67
CA GLN A 248 -4.32 -12.00 18.55
C GLN A 248 -5.70 -12.63 18.39
N ILE A 249 -5.86 -13.61 17.49
CA ILE A 249 -7.13 -14.35 17.30
C ILE A 249 -7.58 -15.03 18.58
N GLU A 250 -6.68 -15.67 19.33
CA GLU A 250 -6.98 -16.25 20.64
C GLU A 250 -7.52 -15.20 21.61
N GLY A 251 -6.90 -14.02 21.69
CA GLY A 251 -7.36 -12.92 22.53
C GLY A 251 -8.74 -12.39 22.13
N GLU A 252 -9.02 -12.27 20.84
CA GLU A 252 -10.33 -11.85 20.31
C GLU A 252 -11.41 -12.89 20.65
N LEU A 253 -11.14 -14.18 20.48
CA LEU A 253 -12.05 -15.28 20.85
C LEU A 253 -12.37 -15.30 22.34
N TYR A 254 -11.37 -15.11 23.21
CA TYR A 254 -11.60 -15.00 24.67
C TYR A 254 -12.51 -13.80 25.03
N THR A 255 -12.36 -12.69 24.31
CA THR A 255 -13.18 -11.50 24.54
C THR A 255 -14.63 -11.73 24.12
N ILE A 256 -14.86 -12.40 22.99
CA ILE A 256 -16.20 -12.75 22.49
C ILE A 256 -16.90 -13.69 23.48
N GLN A 257 -16.21 -14.72 24.00
CA GLN A 257 -16.79 -15.66 24.97
C GLN A 257 -17.17 -15.00 26.31
N LYS A 258 -16.40 -13.99 26.75
CA LYS A 258 -16.71 -13.25 28.00
C LYS A 258 -17.81 -12.21 27.86
N GLY A 259 -18.08 -11.73 26.63
CA GLY A 259 -19.14 -10.76 26.36
C GLY A 259 -20.52 -11.36 26.10
N THR A 260 -20.64 -12.68 26.05
CA THR A 260 -21.88 -13.45 25.84
C THR A 260 -22.37 -14.14 27.12
N GLY A 261 -21.79 -13.83 28.28
CA GLY A 261 -22.17 -14.35 29.60
C GLY A 261 -22.91 -13.32 30.46
#